data_7cd4e75d5d1de24e675faf0bba2f2704
#
_entry.id   7cd4e75d5d1de24e675faf0bba2f2704
#
_cell.length_a   1.000
_cell.length_b   1.000
_cell.length_c   1.000
_cell.angle_alpha   90.00
_cell.angle_beta   90.00
_cell.angle_gamma   90.00
#
_symmetry.space_group_name_H-M   'P 1'
#
loop_
_entity.id
_entity.type
_entity.pdbx_description
1 polymer ?
#
loop_
_entity_poly.entity_id
_entity_poly.type
_entity_poly.pdbx_seq_one_letter_code
_entity_poly.pdbx_strand_id
1 'polypeptide(L)'
;MQLLDRILGQPCRLCGRRGAVTLGPVSPTHPAAFETTDFRLRHCRHCDVVYLDPLPTAGDLELLYEDSVQFSDSHYTDPQQVEKILDYYGTSVRNLRLLPDSGGRILEIGAGLAWVSRACKAIRPDVTTVAQDVSSECATHCAWVDQYFVGALESLPARGPYDLISLTHVIEHLADPEAMLRSVASLLTQDGKAFITAPFRPTGWTPDQGVTPWRTYSYLHVPAHITYFSRDWFAQTLPALELDIVHWDATHENGQAFELVLRRI
;
A
#
# COMPACT_ATOMS: atom_id res chain seq x y z
N MET A 1 -24.41 -6.53 -24.42
CA MET A 1 -23.40 -6.29 -23.39
C MET A 1 -23.16 -7.55 -22.53
N GLN A 2 -24.17 -8.13 -21.89
CA GLN A 2 -24.03 -9.30 -21.02
C GLN A 2 -23.39 -10.56 -21.67
N LEU A 3 -23.60 -10.83 -22.95
CA LEU A 3 -23.03 -12.00 -23.64
C LEU A 3 -21.52 -11.83 -23.90
N LEU A 4 -21.11 -10.64 -24.29
CA LEU A 4 -19.69 -10.29 -24.46
C LEU A 4 -18.93 -10.37 -23.12
N ASP A 5 -19.55 -9.93 -22.02
CA ASP A 5 -18.95 -9.98 -20.70
C ASP A 5 -18.78 -11.43 -20.20
N ARG A 6 -19.66 -12.34 -20.61
CA ARG A 6 -19.51 -13.78 -20.31
C ARG A 6 -18.38 -14.45 -21.07
N ILE A 7 -18.12 -14.03 -22.31
CA ILE A 7 -17.10 -14.63 -23.19
C ILE A 7 -15.73 -13.99 -22.95
N LEU A 8 -15.66 -12.64 -22.89
CA LEU A 8 -14.42 -11.87 -22.85
C LEU A 8 -14.03 -11.40 -21.44
N GLY A 9 -14.87 -11.61 -20.45
CA GLY A 9 -14.75 -11.02 -19.11
C GLY A 9 -15.11 -9.53 -19.10
N GLN A 10 -15.24 -8.96 -17.90
CA GLN A 10 -15.48 -7.53 -17.74
C GLN A 10 -14.18 -6.73 -17.89
N PRO A 11 -14.26 -5.41 -18.19
CA PRO A 11 -13.11 -4.53 -18.13
C PRO A 11 -12.53 -4.53 -16.69
N CYS A 12 -11.22 -4.65 -16.60
CA CYS A 12 -10.50 -4.49 -15.34
C CYS A 12 -10.46 -3.00 -14.97
N ARG A 13 -10.80 -2.66 -13.73
CA ARG A 13 -10.76 -1.27 -13.26
C ARG A 13 -9.33 -0.68 -13.20
N LEU A 14 -8.29 -1.54 -13.12
CA LEU A 14 -6.90 -1.11 -13.00
C LEU A 14 -6.22 -0.93 -14.37
N CYS A 15 -6.38 -1.87 -15.31
CA CYS A 15 -5.70 -1.81 -16.61
C CYS A 15 -6.66 -1.52 -17.79
N GLY A 16 -7.95 -1.39 -17.55
CA GLY A 16 -8.97 -1.11 -18.57
C GLY A 16 -9.27 -2.26 -19.55
N ARG A 17 -8.43 -3.30 -19.61
CA ARG A 17 -8.58 -4.41 -20.57
C ARG A 17 -9.69 -5.36 -20.13
N ARG A 18 -10.42 -5.94 -21.10
CA ARG A 18 -11.36 -7.02 -20.83
C ARG A 18 -10.60 -8.29 -20.44
N GLY A 19 -11.13 -9.06 -19.49
CA GLY A 19 -10.50 -10.28 -19.00
C GLY A 19 -10.61 -10.44 -17.48
N ALA A 20 -11.30 -9.51 -16.81
CA ALA A 20 -11.58 -9.65 -15.39
C ALA A 20 -12.70 -10.67 -15.18
N VAL A 21 -12.43 -11.66 -14.33
CA VAL A 21 -13.36 -12.74 -13.96
C VAL A 21 -13.68 -12.67 -12.47
N THR A 22 -14.91 -13.05 -12.11
CA THR A 22 -15.32 -13.14 -10.70
C THR A 22 -14.74 -14.40 -10.08
N LEU A 23 -14.02 -14.26 -8.96
CA LEU A 23 -13.54 -15.39 -8.15
C LEU A 23 -14.62 -15.93 -7.22
N GLY A 24 -15.44 -15.06 -6.65
CA GLY A 24 -16.54 -15.40 -5.76
C GLY A 24 -16.83 -14.32 -4.72
N PRO A 25 -17.91 -14.52 -3.93
CA PRO A 25 -18.31 -13.58 -2.89
C PRO A 25 -17.38 -13.62 -1.68
N VAL A 26 -17.21 -12.46 -1.04
CA VAL A 26 -16.49 -12.27 0.22
C VAL A 26 -17.35 -11.45 1.19
N SER A 27 -17.25 -11.77 2.47
CA SER A 27 -18.00 -11.05 3.51
C SER A 27 -17.17 -9.89 4.05
N PRO A 28 -17.80 -8.78 4.45
CA PRO A 28 -17.14 -7.73 5.18
C PRO A 28 -16.46 -8.26 6.45
N THR A 29 -15.24 -7.78 6.71
CA THR A 29 -14.50 -8.07 7.94
C THR A 29 -14.68 -6.98 8.99
N HIS A 30 -15.37 -5.90 8.63
CA HIS A 30 -15.74 -4.75 9.45
C HIS A 30 -17.25 -4.49 9.46
N PRO A 31 -17.72 -3.58 10.35
CA PRO A 31 -19.01 -3.62 11.00
C PRO A 31 -20.26 -3.58 10.11
N ALA A 32 -21.39 -3.72 10.79
CA ALA A 32 -22.76 -3.78 10.29
C ALA A 32 -23.16 -2.79 9.17
N ALA A 33 -22.42 -1.68 9.00
CA ALA A 33 -22.63 -0.75 7.90
C ALA A 33 -22.47 -1.35 6.49
N PHE A 34 -21.71 -2.44 6.36
CA PHE A 34 -21.42 -3.10 5.08
C PHE A 34 -22.14 -4.43 4.87
N GLU A 35 -22.93 -4.90 5.83
CA GLU A 35 -23.59 -6.23 5.78
C GLU A 35 -24.52 -6.41 4.58
N THR A 36 -25.03 -5.32 4.01
CA THR A 36 -25.94 -5.36 2.85
C THR A 36 -25.22 -5.27 1.51
N THR A 37 -23.91 -5.07 1.48
CA THR A 37 -23.16 -4.95 0.24
C THR A 37 -22.62 -6.31 -0.21
N ASP A 38 -22.96 -6.71 -1.43
CA ASP A 38 -22.55 -7.98 -2.03
C ASP A 38 -21.15 -7.87 -2.65
N PHE A 39 -20.12 -7.85 -1.79
CA PHE A 39 -18.73 -7.77 -2.23
C PHE A 39 -18.25 -9.08 -2.85
N ARG A 40 -17.43 -8.96 -3.89
CA ARG A 40 -16.82 -10.09 -4.61
C ARG A 40 -15.37 -9.77 -4.91
N LEU A 41 -14.52 -10.78 -4.96
CA LEU A 41 -13.19 -10.64 -5.54
C LEU A 41 -13.24 -10.91 -7.04
N ARG A 42 -12.52 -10.11 -7.80
CA ARG A 42 -12.26 -10.29 -9.22
C ARG A 42 -10.77 -10.44 -9.49
N HIS A 43 -10.43 -11.25 -10.46
CA HIS A 43 -9.06 -11.41 -10.96
C HIS A 43 -8.98 -10.96 -12.40
N CYS A 44 -8.00 -10.15 -12.74
CA CYS A 44 -7.71 -9.73 -14.12
C CYS A 44 -6.64 -10.63 -14.74
N ARG A 45 -6.97 -11.30 -15.84
CA ARG A 45 -6.04 -12.19 -16.56
C ARG A 45 -4.90 -11.44 -17.29
N HIS A 46 -4.99 -10.12 -17.47
CA HIS A 46 -4.01 -9.33 -18.21
C HIS A 46 -2.96 -8.67 -17.32
N CYS A 47 -3.36 -8.14 -16.19
CA CYS A 47 -2.45 -7.49 -15.26
C CYS A 47 -2.33 -8.25 -13.93
N ASP A 48 -2.92 -9.42 -13.83
CA ASP A 48 -2.83 -10.38 -12.70
C ASP A 48 -3.19 -9.78 -11.32
N VAL A 49 -3.93 -8.65 -11.28
CA VAL A 49 -4.43 -8.09 -10.03
C VAL A 49 -5.69 -8.80 -9.55
N VAL A 50 -5.84 -8.91 -8.23
CA VAL A 50 -7.11 -9.25 -7.61
C VAL A 50 -7.67 -8.00 -6.95
N TYR A 51 -8.96 -7.74 -7.10
CA TYR A 51 -9.58 -6.53 -6.56
C TYR A 51 -11.01 -6.77 -6.11
N LEU A 52 -11.45 -5.91 -5.20
CA LEU A 52 -12.79 -5.89 -4.67
C LEU A 52 -13.78 -5.25 -5.67
N ASP A 53 -14.97 -5.82 -5.77
CA ASP A 53 -16.09 -5.31 -6.57
C ASP A 53 -17.41 -5.55 -5.80
N PRO A 54 -18.27 -4.53 -5.63
CA PRO A 54 -18.08 -3.15 -6.06
C PRO A 54 -16.94 -2.45 -5.33
N LEU A 55 -16.45 -1.35 -5.90
CA LEU A 55 -15.51 -0.44 -5.22
C LEU A 55 -16.26 0.23 -4.07
N PRO A 56 -15.72 0.26 -2.84
CA PRO A 56 -16.28 1.07 -1.77
C PRO A 56 -16.41 2.55 -2.18
N THR A 57 -17.46 3.20 -1.75
CA THR A 57 -17.63 4.64 -1.94
C THR A 57 -16.69 5.42 -1.01
N ALA A 58 -16.46 6.72 -1.29
CA ALA A 58 -15.68 7.56 -0.38
C ALA A 58 -16.28 7.59 1.04
N GLY A 59 -17.61 7.65 1.16
CA GLY A 59 -18.28 7.58 2.46
C GLY A 59 -18.10 6.25 3.18
N ASP A 60 -18.03 5.12 2.44
CA ASP A 60 -17.72 3.82 3.04
C ASP A 60 -16.30 3.80 3.61
N LEU A 61 -15.34 4.40 2.90
CA LEU A 61 -13.95 4.49 3.36
C LEU A 61 -13.80 5.43 4.56
N GLU A 62 -14.50 6.58 4.58
CA GLU A 62 -14.54 7.49 5.73
C GLU A 62 -15.02 6.76 6.99
N LEU A 63 -16.12 5.99 6.91
CA LEU A 63 -16.61 5.20 8.03
C LEU A 63 -15.60 4.18 8.56
N LEU A 64 -14.80 3.57 7.66
CA LEU A 64 -13.75 2.64 8.06
C LEU A 64 -12.64 3.31 8.87
N TYR A 65 -12.31 4.55 8.55
CA TYR A 65 -11.26 5.29 9.24
C TYR A 65 -11.74 5.97 10.53
N GLU A 66 -13.03 6.31 10.64
CA GLU A 66 -13.62 6.88 11.86
C GLU A 66 -13.73 5.85 13.00
N ASP A 67 -14.04 4.59 12.67
CA ASP A 67 -14.26 3.51 13.67
C ASP A 67 -13.02 2.61 13.90
N SER A 68 -11.95 2.80 13.13
CA SER A 68 -10.78 1.91 13.22
C SER A 68 -9.75 2.42 14.20
N VAL A 69 -9.66 1.79 15.35
CA VAL A 69 -8.43 1.81 16.17
C VAL A 69 -7.38 0.97 15.42
N GLN A 70 -6.67 1.59 14.48
CA GLN A 70 -5.66 0.90 13.66
C GLN A 70 -4.44 0.49 14.48
N PHE A 71 -4.19 1.17 15.60
CA PHE A 71 -3.04 0.93 16.45
C PHE A 71 -3.47 0.73 17.89
N SER A 72 -3.07 -0.38 18.49
CA SER A 72 -3.16 -0.56 19.95
C SER A 72 -1.99 0.12 20.63
N ASP A 73 -2.16 0.56 21.88
CA ASP A 73 -1.10 1.16 22.69
C ASP A 73 0.18 0.30 22.73
N SER A 74 0.05 -1.03 22.69
CA SER A 74 1.19 -1.94 22.68
C SER A 74 2.13 -1.77 21.49
N HIS A 75 1.65 -1.27 20.33
CA HIS A 75 2.50 -1.07 19.15
C HIS A 75 3.60 -0.04 19.38
N TYR A 76 3.40 0.95 20.25
CA TYR A 76 4.40 1.99 20.51
C TYR A 76 4.87 2.06 21.96
N THR A 77 4.25 1.32 22.88
CA THR A 77 4.62 1.27 24.31
C THR A 77 5.36 0.00 24.71
N ASP A 78 5.14 -1.14 24.02
CA ASP A 78 5.86 -2.38 24.28
C ASP A 78 7.25 -2.35 23.62
N PRO A 79 8.35 -2.31 24.40
CA PRO A 79 9.71 -2.23 23.85
C PRO A 79 10.06 -3.39 22.93
N GLN A 80 9.57 -4.60 23.19
CA GLN A 80 9.87 -5.77 22.35
C GLN A 80 9.16 -5.70 20.99
N GLN A 81 7.94 -5.20 20.97
CA GLN A 81 7.21 -4.95 19.72
C GLN A 81 7.90 -3.86 18.89
N VAL A 82 8.23 -2.75 19.53
CA VAL A 82 8.95 -1.62 18.92
C VAL A 82 10.27 -2.09 18.31
N GLU A 83 11.07 -2.89 19.05
CA GLU A 83 12.34 -3.41 18.57
C GLU A 83 12.16 -4.29 17.33
N LYS A 84 11.19 -5.20 17.32
CA LYS A 84 10.89 -6.07 16.18
C LYS A 84 10.51 -5.27 14.93
N ILE A 85 9.65 -4.25 15.09
CA ILE A 85 9.20 -3.41 13.98
C ILE A 85 10.38 -2.59 13.42
N LEU A 86 11.20 -2.03 14.30
CA LEU A 86 12.39 -1.26 13.89
C LEU A 86 13.44 -2.14 13.22
N ASP A 87 13.65 -3.36 13.69
CA ASP A 87 14.56 -4.31 13.05
C ASP A 87 14.05 -4.71 11.65
N TYR A 88 12.76 -4.97 11.53
CA TYR A 88 12.11 -5.28 10.27
C TYR A 88 12.33 -4.17 9.23
N TYR A 89 11.88 -2.94 9.47
CA TYR A 89 12.08 -1.83 8.53
C TYR A 89 13.55 -1.43 8.39
N GLY A 90 14.33 -1.49 9.47
CA GLY A 90 15.76 -1.22 9.44
C GLY A 90 16.53 -2.21 8.57
N THR A 91 16.10 -3.45 8.52
CA THR A 91 16.67 -4.49 7.64
C THR A 91 16.37 -4.17 6.18
N SER A 92 15.13 -3.83 5.83
CA SER A 92 14.78 -3.40 4.46
C SER A 92 15.55 -2.14 4.06
N VAL A 93 15.60 -1.12 4.93
CA VAL A 93 16.33 0.13 4.65
C VAL A 93 17.81 -0.13 4.34
N ARG A 94 18.48 -1.00 5.10
CA ARG A 94 19.90 -1.35 4.88
C ARG A 94 20.10 -2.21 3.64
N ASN A 95 19.36 -3.31 3.53
CA ASN A 95 19.57 -4.32 2.48
C ASN A 95 19.25 -3.77 1.09
N LEU A 96 18.23 -2.93 0.98
CA LEU A 96 17.80 -2.32 -0.28
C LEU A 96 18.50 -0.98 -0.54
N ARG A 97 19.37 -0.54 0.37
CA ARG A 97 20.10 0.73 0.28
C ARG A 97 19.14 1.89 -0.04
N LEU A 98 18.10 2.02 0.77
CA LEU A 98 17.03 2.99 0.52
C LEU A 98 17.47 4.45 0.75
N LEU A 99 18.48 4.68 1.60
CA LEU A 99 18.96 6.01 1.94
C LEU A 99 20.12 6.43 1.04
N PRO A 100 20.28 7.74 0.74
CA PRO A 100 21.44 8.28 0.09
C PRO A 100 22.69 8.17 0.99
N ASP A 101 23.88 8.37 0.46
CA ASP A 101 25.14 8.23 1.19
C ASP A 101 25.32 9.31 2.30
N SER A 102 24.66 10.46 2.20
CA SER A 102 24.69 11.53 3.20
C SER A 102 23.41 12.37 3.20
N GLY A 103 22.95 12.79 4.37
CA GLY A 103 21.72 13.57 4.53
C GLY A 103 20.50 12.84 3.97
N GLY A 104 19.64 13.58 3.31
CA GLY A 104 18.46 13.07 2.61
C GLY A 104 17.14 13.50 3.24
N ARG A 105 16.14 13.62 2.38
CA ARG A 105 14.76 13.92 2.78
C ARG A 105 13.88 12.72 2.53
N ILE A 106 13.11 12.34 3.54
CA ILE A 106 12.25 11.16 3.53
C ILE A 106 10.81 11.61 3.71
N LEU A 107 9.92 11.07 2.89
CA LEU A 107 8.47 11.20 3.05
C LEU A 107 7.88 9.83 3.31
N GLU A 108 7.12 9.69 4.39
CA GLU A 108 6.29 8.52 4.67
C GLU A 108 4.82 8.89 4.49
N ILE A 109 4.17 8.30 3.48
CA ILE A 109 2.77 8.56 3.11
C ILE A 109 1.90 7.50 3.79
N GLY A 110 0.76 7.92 4.40
CA GLY A 110 -0.08 7.06 5.23
C GLY A 110 0.72 6.53 6.42
N ALA A 111 1.43 7.45 7.06
CA ALA A 111 2.55 7.13 7.94
C ALA A 111 2.14 6.42 9.24
N GLY A 112 0.89 6.63 9.72
CA GLY A 112 0.51 6.12 11.04
C GLY A 112 1.57 6.45 12.09
N LEU A 113 2.20 5.45 12.68
CA LEU A 113 3.29 5.61 13.66
C LEU A 113 4.67 5.91 13.03
N ALA A 114 4.76 6.15 11.74
CA ALA A 114 5.96 6.54 11.00
C ALA A 114 7.19 5.64 11.25
N TRP A 115 6.99 4.34 11.14
CA TRP A 115 8.01 3.33 11.46
C TRP A 115 9.19 3.33 10.50
N VAL A 116 8.96 3.57 9.20
CA VAL A 116 10.06 3.68 8.23
C VAL A 116 10.91 4.90 8.53
N SER A 117 10.29 6.04 8.80
CA SER A 117 10.98 7.27 9.23
C SER A 117 11.82 7.04 10.50
N ARG A 118 11.25 6.35 11.50
CA ARG A 118 11.96 6.01 12.73
C ARG A 118 13.16 5.10 12.46
N ALA A 119 13.00 4.07 11.64
CA ALA A 119 14.10 3.18 11.25
C ALA A 119 15.20 3.93 10.48
N CYS A 120 14.81 4.82 9.55
CA CYS A 120 15.75 5.68 8.83
C CYS A 120 16.56 6.58 9.77
N LYS A 121 15.90 7.25 10.73
CA LYS A 121 16.57 8.08 11.75
C LYS A 121 17.51 7.27 12.63
N ALA A 122 17.16 6.05 13.00
CA ALA A 122 18.02 5.17 13.80
C ALA A 122 19.30 4.76 13.03
N ILE A 123 19.21 4.59 11.71
CA ILE A 123 20.36 4.24 10.84
C ILE A 123 21.17 5.49 10.48
N ARG A 124 20.48 6.57 10.17
CA ARG A 124 21.04 7.83 9.66
C ARG A 124 20.40 9.02 10.37
N PRO A 125 20.93 9.49 11.51
CA PRO A 125 20.35 10.61 12.27
C PRO A 125 20.32 11.95 11.50
N ASP A 126 21.13 12.08 10.44
CA ASP A 126 21.23 13.28 9.60
C ASP A 126 20.15 13.40 8.51
N VAL A 127 19.25 12.40 8.37
CA VAL A 127 18.12 12.52 7.44
C VAL A 127 17.03 13.42 8.02
N THR A 128 16.31 14.11 7.13
CA THR A 128 15.09 14.87 7.49
C THR A 128 13.86 14.05 7.13
N THR A 129 12.96 13.85 8.08
CA THR A 129 11.77 13.01 7.92
C THR A 129 10.49 13.84 7.95
N VAL A 130 9.63 13.58 6.99
CA VAL A 130 8.27 14.10 6.91
C VAL A 130 7.31 12.91 6.89
N ALA A 131 6.40 12.87 7.84
CA ALA A 131 5.30 11.92 7.87
C ALA A 131 4.02 12.62 7.41
N GLN A 132 3.23 11.97 6.60
CA GLN A 132 1.91 12.43 6.18
C GLN A 132 0.87 11.35 6.45
N ASP A 133 -0.25 11.72 7.03
CA ASP A 133 -1.42 10.85 7.21
C ASP A 133 -2.71 11.67 7.12
N VAL A 134 -3.80 11.03 6.74
CA VAL A 134 -5.14 11.67 6.77
C VAL A 134 -5.71 11.70 8.18
N SER A 135 -5.29 10.77 9.05
CA SER A 135 -5.66 10.70 10.46
C SER A 135 -4.67 11.45 11.36
N SER A 136 -5.20 12.08 12.40
CA SER A 136 -4.38 12.72 13.45
C SER A 136 -4.01 11.77 14.60
N GLU A 137 -4.52 10.54 14.61
CA GLU A 137 -4.43 9.59 15.73
C GLU A 137 -2.99 9.38 16.20
N CYS A 138 -2.07 9.16 15.27
CA CYS A 138 -0.67 8.85 15.59
C CYS A 138 0.26 10.07 15.69
N ALA A 139 -0.19 11.24 15.26
CA ALA A 139 0.69 12.42 15.13
C ALA A 139 1.41 12.80 16.44
N THR A 140 0.73 12.70 17.58
CA THR A 140 1.29 13.04 18.90
C THR A 140 2.26 12.02 19.45
N HIS A 141 2.30 10.81 18.87
CA HIS A 141 3.15 9.70 19.30
C HIS A 141 4.45 9.61 18.51
N CYS A 142 4.62 10.40 17.45
CA CYS A 142 5.73 10.32 16.50
C CYS A 142 6.82 11.38 16.76
N ALA A 143 7.32 11.48 17.99
CA ALA A 143 8.37 12.45 18.35
C ALA A 143 9.71 12.28 17.60
N TRP A 144 9.89 11.19 16.86
CA TRP A 144 11.06 10.90 16.05
C TRP A 144 11.02 11.44 14.62
N VAL A 145 9.88 11.96 14.16
CA VAL A 145 9.81 12.65 12.87
C VAL A 145 10.01 14.15 13.03
N ASP A 146 10.68 14.77 12.05
CA ASP A 146 10.92 16.20 12.08
C ASP A 146 9.63 17.01 11.80
N GLN A 147 8.74 16.46 10.96
CA GLN A 147 7.44 17.06 10.65
C GLN A 147 6.39 15.97 10.46
N TYR A 148 5.26 16.11 11.15
CA TYR A 148 4.08 15.28 10.93
C TYR A 148 2.96 16.14 10.37
N PHE A 149 2.50 15.85 9.16
CA PHE A 149 1.43 16.56 8.48
C PHE A 149 0.15 15.72 8.47
N VAL A 150 -0.93 16.28 9.00
CA VAL A 150 -2.27 15.68 8.96
C VAL A 150 -3.08 16.32 7.85
N GLY A 151 -3.50 15.54 6.88
CA GLY A 151 -4.28 15.99 5.73
C GLY A 151 -3.92 15.24 4.44
N ALA A 152 -4.58 15.59 3.36
CA ALA A 152 -4.35 14.99 2.05
C ALA A 152 -2.95 15.31 1.51
N LEU A 153 -2.33 14.38 0.78
CA LEU A 153 -0.98 14.51 0.23
C LEU A 153 -0.84 15.77 -0.65
N GLU A 154 -1.88 16.12 -1.41
CA GLU A 154 -1.91 17.30 -2.27
C GLU A 154 -1.79 18.62 -1.52
N SER A 155 -2.13 18.60 -0.23
CA SER A 155 -2.06 19.77 0.66
C SER A 155 -0.75 19.85 1.43
N LEU A 156 0.19 18.92 1.22
CA LEU A 156 1.48 18.90 1.92
C LEU A 156 2.25 20.20 1.69
N PRO A 157 2.61 20.98 2.74
CA PRO A 157 3.24 22.30 2.59
C PRO A 157 4.64 22.23 1.96
N ALA A 158 5.41 21.22 2.32
CA ALA A 158 6.79 21.02 1.88
C ALA A 158 6.86 20.00 0.74
N ARG A 159 6.37 20.38 -0.44
CA ARG A 159 6.43 19.51 -1.63
C ARG A 159 7.88 19.31 -2.07
N GLY A 160 8.39 18.08 -1.94
CA GLY A 160 9.64 17.56 -2.47
C GLY A 160 10.80 18.50 -2.80
N PRO A 161 11.77 18.00 -3.52
CA PRO A 161 11.94 16.59 -3.81
C PRO A 161 12.37 15.78 -2.58
N TYR A 162 12.10 14.46 -2.62
CA TYR A 162 12.47 13.50 -1.58
C TYR A 162 13.38 12.42 -2.14
N ASP A 163 14.34 11.97 -1.35
CA ASP A 163 15.28 10.92 -1.70
C ASP A 163 14.68 9.52 -1.47
N LEU A 164 13.78 9.43 -0.49
CA LEU A 164 12.98 8.25 -0.23
C LEU A 164 11.52 8.65 0.02
N ILE A 165 10.61 7.95 -0.65
CA ILE A 165 9.18 7.99 -0.33
C ILE A 165 8.75 6.59 0.05
N SER A 166 8.10 6.41 1.20
CA SER A 166 7.58 5.11 1.62
C SER A 166 6.06 5.11 1.69
N LEU A 167 5.46 3.99 1.26
CA LEU A 167 4.04 3.65 1.38
C LEU A 167 3.95 2.24 1.91
N THR A 168 3.70 2.07 3.20
CA THR A 168 3.60 0.76 3.82
C THR A 168 2.16 0.50 4.24
N HIS A 169 1.52 -0.49 3.61
CA HIS A 169 0.10 -0.80 3.79
C HIS A 169 -0.81 0.42 3.50
N VAL A 170 -0.62 1.04 2.35
CA VAL A 170 -1.38 2.22 1.89
C VAL A 170 -1.99 2.00 0.51
N ILE A 171 -1.20 1.51 -0.44
CA ILE A 171 -1.60 1.47 -1.87
C ILE A 171 -2.81 0.55 -2.11
N GLU A 172 -2.98 -0.48 -1.30
CA GLU A 172 -4.10 -1.43 -1.35
C GLU A 172 -5.45 -0.81 -0.98
N HIS A 173 -5.43 0.31 -0.26
CA HIS A 173 -6.63 1.05 0.15
C HIS A 173 -7.08 2.10 -0.87
N LEU A 174 -6.28 2.38 -1.88
CA LEU A 174 -6.52 3.49 -2.80
C LEU A 174 -7.49 3.12 -3.92
N ALA A 175 -8.47 3.99 -4.15
CA ALA A 175 -9.38 3.88 -5.29
C ALA A 175 -8.64 4.11 -6.62
N ASP A 176 -7.67 5.03 -6.63
CA ASP A 176 -6.81 5.36 -7.78
C ASP A 176 -5.32 5.26 -7.39
N PRO A 177 -4.76 4.03 -7.39
CA PRO A 177 -3.35 3.82 -7.07
C PRO A 177 -2.39 4.40 -8.12
N GLU A 178 -2.82 4.55 -9.39
CA GLU A 178 -2.00 5.16 -10.43
C GLU A 178 -1.80 6.65 -10.18
N ALA A 179 -2.83 7.38 -9.74
CA ALA A 179 -2.71 8.79 -9.35
C ALA A 179 -1.72 8.96 -8.18
N MET A 180 -1.74 8.06 -7.18
CA MET A 180 -0.76 8.07 -6.10
C MET A 180 0.66 7.84 -6.61
N LEU A 181 0.89 6.85 -7.47
CA LEU A 181 2.22 6.59 -8.06
C LEU A 181 2.71 7.78 -8.90
N ARG A 182 1.81 8.47 -9.61
CA ARG A 182 2.13 9.72 -10.33
C ARG A 182 2.58 10.82 -9.38
N SER A 183 1.90 10.97 -8.24
CA SER A 183 2.31 11.92 -7.19
C SER A 183 3.68 11.55 -6.63
N VAL A 184 3.92 10.27 -6.33
CA VAL A 184 5.22 9.76 -5.89
C VAL A 184 6.31 10.10 -6.89
N ALA A 185 6.12 9.80 -8.18
CA ALA A 185 7.09 10.12 -9.24
C ALA A 185 7.45 11.61 -9.28
N SER A 186 6.45 12.49 -9.14
CA SER A 186 6.65 13.94 -9.15
C SER A 186 7.38 14.49 -7.94
N LEU A 187 7.33 13.77 -6.82
CA LEU A 187 7.93 14.18 -5.54
C LEU A 187 9.34 13.60 -5.31
N LEU A 188 9.76 12.60 -6.09
CA LEU A 188 11.10 12.00 -5.99
C LEU A 188 12.18 12.89 -6.58
N THR A 189 13.39 12.85 -5.99
CA THR A 189 14.62 13.32 -6.63
C THR A 189 14.94 12.43 -7.86
N GLN A 190 15.89 12.86 -8.70
CA GLN A 190 16.32 12.11 -9.89
C GLN A 190 16.81 10.68 -9.53
N ASP A 191 17.51 10.53 -8.41
CA ASP A 191 18.02 9.26 -7.90
C ASP A 191 17.16 8.69 -6.76
N GLY A 192 16.02 9.32 -6.52
CA GLY A 192 15.12 8.98 -5.43
C GLY A 192 14.46 7.61 -5.61
N LYS A 193 14.13 7.00 -4.49
CA LYS A 193 13.47 5.69 -4.43
C LYS A 193 12.10 5.78 -3.78
N ALA A 194 11.16 4.96 -4.28
CA ALA A 194 9.93 4.69 -3.55
C ALA A 194 9.98 3.27 -2.99
N PHE A 195 9.66 3.13 -1.71
CA PHE A 195 9.58 1.85 -1.00
C PHE A 195 8.11 1.56 -0.68
N ILE A 196 7.59 0.46 -1.19
CA ILE A 196 6.18 0.10 -1.08
C ILE A 196 6.06 -1.32 -0.56
N THR A 197 5.29 -1.51 0.50
CA THR A 197 4.86 -2.83 0.97
C THR A 197 3.34 -2.88 1.01
N ALA A 198 2.77 -3.99 0.60
CA ALA A 198 1.32 -4.21 0.68
C ALA A 198 1.00 -5.71 0.66
N PRO A 199 -0.19 -6.12 1.11
CA PRO A 199 -0.65 -7.48 0.99
C PRO A 199 -0.60 -7.98 -0.46
N PHE A 200 -0.18 -9.24 -0.63
CA PHE A 200 -0.06 -9.83 -1.97
C PHE A 200 -1.27 -10.69 -2.31
N ARG A 201 -1.18 -11.97 -2.05
CA ARG A 201 -2.24 -12.96 -2.25
C ARG A 201 -1.99 -14.17 -1.35
N PRO A 202 -2.97 -15.03 -1.10
CA PRO A 202 -2.72 -16.25 -0.33
C PRO A 202 -1.57 -17.06 -0.93
N THR A 203 -0.65 -17.53 -0.10
CA THR A 203 0.54 -18.28 -0.54
C THR A 203 0.13 -19.49 -1.38
N GLY A 204 0.72 -19.61 -2.57
CA GLY A 204 0.43 -20.69 -3.51
C GLY A 204 -0.94 -20.59 -4.20
N TRP A 205 -1.68 -19.50 -4.04
CA TRP A 205 -2.96 -19.31 -4.71
C TRP A 205 -2.81 -19.20 -6.22
N THR A 206 -3.73 -19.86 -6.93
CA THR A 206 -3.89 -19.78 -8.38
C THR A 206 -5.33 -19.46 -8.74
N PRO A 207 -5.62 -18.80 -9.89
CA PRO A 207 -6.97 -18.33 -10.25
C PRO A 207 -8.04 -19.41 -10.35
N ASP A 208 -7.65 -20.64 -10.67
CA ASP A 208 -8.57 -21.81 -10.76
C ASP A 208 -9.11 -22.25 -9.40
N GLN A 209 -8.45 -21.92 -8.30
CA GLN A 209 -8.93 -22.16 -6.94
C GLN A 209 -10.06 -21.20 -6.52
N GLY A 210 -10.32 -20.15 -7.33
CA GLY A 210 -11.35 -19.15 -7.02
C GLY A 210 -11.10 -18.41 -5.71
N VAL A 211 -12.19 -18.10 -4.99
CA VAL A 211 -12.16 -17.33 -3.74
C VAL A 211 -11.83 -18.16 -2.49
N THR A 212 -11.80 -19.48 -2.58
CA THR A 212 -11.72 -20.35 -1.40
C THR A 212 -10.50 -20.08 -0.51
N PRO A 213 -9.26 -19.98 -1.03
CA PRO A 213 -8.09 -19.66 -0.20
C PRO A 213 -8.13 -18.26 0.41
N TRP A 214 -8.83 -17.33 -0.21
CA TRP A 214 -8.96 -15.96 0.27
C TRP A 214 -9.77 -15.86 1.57
N ARG A 215 -10.74 -16.76 1.81
CA ARG A 215 -11.60 -16.71 2.99
C ARG A 215 -10.87 -16.90 4.32
N THR A 216 -9.71 -17.51 4.28
CA THR A 216 -8.83 -17.72 5.45
C THR A 216 -7.56 -16.88 5.39
N TYR A 217 -7.47 -16.00 4.40
CA TYR A 217 -6.30 -15.13 4.22
C TYR A 217 -6.34 -14.00 5.23
N SER A 218 -5.29 -13.89 6.05
CA SER A 218 -5.22 -12.94 7.16
C SER A 218 -5.30 -11.47 6.74
N TYR A 219 -4.88 -11.17 5.50
CA TYR A 219 -4.97 -9.84 4.91
C TYR A 219 -6.21 -9.61 4.05
N LEU A 220 -7.22 -10.48 4.09
CA LEU A 220 -8.50 -10.19 3.47
C LEU A 220 -9.32 -9.26 4.39
N HIS A 221 -9.13 -7.98 4.25
CA HIS A 221 -9.87 -6.94 4.99
C HIS A 221 -10.89 -6.26 4.07
N VAL A 222 -12.13 -6.72 4.12
CA VAL A 222 -13.23 -6.22 3.28
C VAL A 222 -14.06 -5.20 4.07
N PRO A 223 -14.30 -4.00 3.55
CA PRO A 223 -13.92 -3.46 2.24
C PRO A 223 -12.60 -2.63 2.25
N ALA A 224 -11.82 -2.65 3.31
CA ALA A 224 -10.64 -1.79 3.44
C ALA A 224 -9.55 -2.08 2.37
N HIS A 225 -9.22 -3.36 2.15
CA HIS A 225 -8.26 -3.74 1.11
C HIS A 225 -8.98 -3.90 -0.23
N ILE A 226 -8.83 -2.89 -1.08
CA ILE A 226 -9.53 -2.80 -2.37
C ILE A 226 -8.77 -3.51 -3.48
N THR A 227 -7.44 -3.60 -3.40
CA THR A 227 -6.59 -4.16 -4.46
C THR A 227 -5.43 -4.97 -3.91
N TYR A 228 -5.26 -6.18 -4.45
CA TYR A 228 -4.08 -7.02 -4.26
C TYR A 228 -3.27 -6.99 -5.55
N PHE A 229 -2.16 -6.28 -5.52
CA PHE A 229 -1.36 -5.96 -6.70
C PHE A 229 -0.52 -7.15 -7.17
N SER A 230 -0.11 -7.10 -8.42
CA SER A 230 0.85 -8.01 -9.03
C SER A 230 2.05 -7.25 -9.59
N ARG A 231 3.16 -7.94 -9.76
CA ARG A 231 4.32 -7.38 -10.47
C ARG A 231 3.97 -6.94 -11.90
N ASP A 232 3.08 -7.69 -12.55
CA ASP A 232 2.67 -7.42 -13.95
C ASP A 232 1.92 -6.10 -14.09
N TRP A 233 1.07 -5.76 -13.11
CA TRP A 233 0.41 -4.46 -13.11
C TRP A 233 1.40 -3.31 -12.98
N PHE A 234 2.33 -3.40 -12.03
CA PHE A 234 3.38 -2.41 -11.89
C PHE A 234 4.21 -2.29 -13.17
N ALA A 235 4.66 -3.40 -13.73
CA ALA A 235 5.46 -3.40 -14.97
C ALA A 235 4.73 -2.78 -16.18
N GLN A 236 3.39 -2.86 -16.23
CA GLN A 236 2.58 -2.25 -17.28
C GLN A 236 2.33 -0.75 -17.03
N THR A 237 2.24 -0.33 -15.76
CA THR A 237 1.82 1.03 -15.38
C THR A 237 3.01 1.99 -15.24
N LEU A 238 4.10 1.53 -14.62
CA LEU A 238 5.21 2.39 -14.22
C LEU A 238 5.95 3.11 -15.35
N PRO A 239 6.16 2.52 -16.55
CA PRO A 239 6.87 3.20 -17.63
C PRO A 239 6.23 4.51 -18.05
N ALA A 240 4.88 4.61 -18.01
CA ALA A 240 4.15 5.84 -18.32
C ALA A 240 4.30 6.92 -17.23
N LEU A 241 4.84 6.56 -16.06
CA LEU A 241 5.08 7.42 -14.90
C LEU A 241 6.57 7.74 -14.71
N GLU A 242 7.42 7.35 -15.66
CA GLU A 242 8.88 7.50 -15.55
C GLU A 242 9.45 6.82 -14.30
N LEU A 243 8.90 5.66 -13.95
CA LEU A 243 9.34 4.82 -12.83
C LEU A 243 9.74 3.44 -13.32
N ASP A 244 10.73 2.82 -12.66
CA ASP A 244 11.22 1.48 -12.92
C ASP A 244 11.26 0.64 -11.64
N ILE A 245 11.06 -0.67 -11.79
CA ILE A 245 11.16 -1.64 -10.69
C ILE A 245 12.63 -2.01 -10.51
N VAL A 246 13.22 -1.67 -9.37
CA VAL A 246 14.60 -2.07 -9.03
C VAL A 246 14.65 -3.23 -8.04
N HIS A 247 13.55 -3.47 -7.32
CA HIS A 247 13.40 -4.63 -6.44
C HIS A 247 11.95 -5.08 -6.41
N TRP A 248 11.71 -6.38 -6.37
CA TRP A 248 10.42 -7.02 -6.14
C TRP A 248 10.61 -8.31 -5.38
N ASP A 249 10.03 -8.41 -4.20
CA ASP A 249 9.97 -9.64 -3.42
C ASP A 249 8.53 -9.90 -2.98
N ALA A 250 7.96 -11.01 -3.42
CA ALA A 250 6.61 -11.47 -3.05
C ALA A 250 6.65 -12.60 -2.00
N THR A 251 7.82 -12.87 -1.42
CA THR A 251 8.00 -13.84 -0.32
C THR A 251 7.99 -13.16 1.04
N HIS A 252 7.91 -11.85 1.06
CA HIS A 252 7.86 -11.02 2.24
C HIS A 252 6.69 -11.43 3.17
N GLU A 253 6.88 -11.31 4.49
CA GLU A 253 5.89 -11.75 5.49
C GLU A 253 5.37 -13.18 5.24
N ASN A 254 6.27 -14.13 5.04
CA ASN A 254 5.95 -15.53 4.72
C ASN A 254 5.12 -15.69 3.42
N GLY A 255 5.33 -14.79 2.45
CA GLY A 255 4.64 -14.80 1.17
C GLY A 255 3.24 -14.20 1.19
N GLN A 256 2.90 -13.45 2.22
CA GLN A 256 1.60 -12.79 2.34
C GLN A 256 1.63 -11.32 1.93
N ALA A 257 2.81 -10.71 1.85
CA ALA A 257 3.01 -9.36 1.37
C ALA A 257 4.06 -9.32 0.26
N PHE A 258 4.09 -8.22 -0.49
CA PHE A 258 5.22 -7.92 -1.37
C PHE A 258 6.01 -6.73 -0.83
N GLU A 259 7.28 -6.71 -1.18
CA GLU A 259 8.20 -5.59 -1.01
C GLU A 259 8.66 -5.12 -2.38
N LEU A 260 8.49 -3.84 -2.66
CA LEU A 260 8.75 -3.21 -3.95
C LEU A 260 9.60 -1.96 -3.75
N VAL A 261 10.67 -1.83 -4.53
CA VAL A 261 11.40 -0.57 -4.66
C VAL A 261 11.32 -0.08 -6.09
N LEU A 262 10.90 1.16 -6.23
CA LEU A 262 10.86 1.89 -7.48
C LEU A 262 11.98 2.93 -7.51
N ARG A 263 12.43 3.26 -8.71
CA ARG A 263 13.35 4.36 -8.99
C ARG A 263 12.79 5.22 -10.11
N ARG A 264 13.05 6.52 -10.06
CA ARG A 264 12.79 7.42 -11.19
C ARG A 264 13.80 7.16 -12.33
N ILE A 265 13.33 7.16 -13.61
CA ILE A 265 14.14 6.99 -14.82
C ILE A 265 14.24 8.28 -15.62
#